data_5573179e5bfac2522ac9ef2e8b5b745c
#
_entry.id   5573179e5bfac2522ac9ef2e8b5b745c
#
_cell.length_a   1.000
_cell.length_b   1.000
_cell.length_c   1.000
_cell.angle_alpha   90.00
_cell.angle_beta   90.00
_cell.angle_gamma   90.00
#
_symmetry.space_group_name_H-M   'P 1'
#
loop_
_entity.id
_entity.type
_entity.pdbx_description
1 polymer ?
#
loop_
_entity_poly.entity_id
_entity_poly.type
_entity_poly.pdbx_seq_one_letter_code
_entity_poly.pdbx_strand_id
1 'polypeptide(L)'
;MRGMAYVISLQGSMASGKTTLAKRLERCGLSVIYENPYPIVEKRKQLNLDMNSKEGFIINQKMFIEAKTKEFQNVKDSVIIFDRGPEDIEFYTLFYPTLIGKEWDIETELKDELYKLRECRSDAIFYLDVTKKNVYDRKNNDRTRNRSTFEEKFKLVETEKEWYKQFPVTYVDTNTLTVDELEAYFMGWLKEKGL
;
A
#
# COMPACT_ATOMS: atom_id res chain seq x y z
N MET A 1 -12.68 -6.58 19.22
CA MET A 1 -13.54 -5.53 18.64
C MET A 1 -12.66 -4.34 18.33
N ARG A 2 -12.59 -3.96 17.07
CA ARG A 2 -11.94 -2.71 16.62
C ARG A 2 -12.65 -1.55 17.33
N GLY A 3 -11.92 -0.74 18.12
CA GLY A 3 -12.41 0.58 18.52
C GLY A 3 -12.77 1.34 17.25
N MET A 4 -13.68 2.29 17.29
CA MET A 4 -14.27 3.00 16.13
C MET A 4 -13.25 3.87 15.35
N ALA A 5 -12.06 3.33 15.04
CA ALA A 5 -11.08 4.04 14.21
C ALA A 5 -11.54 4.04 12.75
N TYR A 6 -11.57 5.21 12.12
CA TYR A 6 -11.75 5.34 10.67
C TYR A 6 -10.39 5.24 9.98
N VAL A 7 -10.21 4.20 9.19
CA VAL A 7 -8.93 3.89 8.54
C VAL A 7 -8.94 4.32 7.08
N ILE A 8 -7.97 5.12 6.70
CA ILE A 8 -7.77 5.60 5.33
C ILE A 8 -6.42 5.08 4.82
N SER A 9 -6.42 4.44 3.66
CA SER A 9 -5.19 4.02 3.01
C SER A 9 -4.85 4.90 1.81
N LEU A 10 -3.59 5.33 1.74
CA LEU A 10 -3.01 5.99 0.56
C LEU A 10 -2.43 4.91 -0.34
N GLN A 11 -2.93 4.82 -1.56
CA GLN A 11 -2.53 3.82 -2.55
C GLN A 11 -2.09 4.46 -3.87
N GLY A 12 -1.59 3.66 -4.79
CA GLY A 12 -1.11 4.09 -6.10
C GLY A 12 0.31 3.66 -6.40
N SER A 13 0.76 3.86 -7.61
CA SER A 13 2.07 3.42 -8.10
C SER A 13 3.25 3.98 -7.28
N MET A 14 4.42 3.40 -7.47
CA MET A 14 5.66 4.01 -6.94
C MET A 14 5.83 5.43 -7.52
N ALA A 15 6.33 6.36 -6.73
CA ALA A 15 6.50 7.78 -7.08
C ALA A 15 5.18 8.56 -7.32
N SER A 16 4.02 8.04 -6.93
CA SER A 16 2.74 8.77 -7.03
C SER A 16 2.60 9.91 -6.01
N GLY A 17 3.42 9.95 -4.97
CA GLY A 17 3.39 11.01 -3.95
C GLY A 17 2.82 10.62 -2.59
N LYS A 18 2.44 9.34 -2.37
CA LYS A 18 1.85 8.84 -1.12
C LYS A 18 2.59 9.28 0.14
N THR A 19 3.87 8.93 0.24
CA THR A 19 4.67 9.26 1.42
C THR A 19 4.84 10.77 1.61
N THR A 20 4.84 11.54 0.52
CA THR A 20 4.91 13.00 0.59
C THR A 20 3.62 13.56 1.18
N LEU A 21 2.47 13.10 0.69
CA LEU A 21 1.17 13.45 1.25
C LEU A 21 1.07 13.01 2.71
N ALA A 22 1.40 11.77 3.03
CA ALA A 22 1.38 11.23 4.39
C ALA A 22 2.14 12.11 5.39
N LYS A 23 3.36 12.56 5.03
CA LYS A 23 4.16 13.48 5.85
C LYS A 23 3.52 14.85 6.05
N ARG A 24 2.78 15.35 5.06
CA ARG A 24 2.03 16.61 5.16
C ARG A 24 0.84 16.46 6.11
N LEU A 25 0.08 15.40 5.96
CA LEU A 25 -1.06 15.09 6.80
C LEU A 25 -0.66 14.89 8.28
N GLU A 26 0.48 14.25 8.53
CA GLU A 26 1.05 14.12 9.87
C GLU A 26 1.36 15.51 10.48
N ARG A 27 1.92 16.44 9.71
CA ARG A 27 2.16 17.83 10.16
C ARG A 27 0.85 18.59 10.45
N CYS A 28 -0.24 18.22 9.81
CA CYS A 28 -1.59 18.73 10.11
C CYS A 28 -2.22 18.09 11.36
N GLY A 29 -1.49 17.21 12.07
CA GLY A 29 -1.93 16.57 13.30
C GLY A 29 -2.67 15.25 13.11
N LEU A 30 -2.69 14.69 11.91
CA LEU A 30 -3.29 13.39 11.65
C LEU A 30 -2.31 12.26 11.99
N SER A 31 -2.83 11.16 12.52
CA SER A 31 -2.04 9.97 12.82
C SER A 31 -1.73 9.20 11.55
N VAL A 32 -0.45 8.90 11.32
CA VAL A 32 0.04 8.21 10.12
C VAL A 32 0.85 6.98 10.49
N ILE A 33 0.56 5.86 9.83
CA ILE A 33 1.38 4.66 9.85
C ILE A 33 2.09 4.52 8.51
N TYR A 34 3.43 4.62 8.54
CA TYR A 34 4.27 4.51 7.35
C TYR A 34 4.56 3.06 6.99
N GLU A 35 4.62 2.77 5.68
CA GLU A 35 5.13 1.49 5.20
C GLU A 35 6.56 1.27 5.69
N ASN A 36 6.81 0.17 6.40
CA ASN A 36 8.13 -0.23 6.84
C ASN A 36 8.41 -1.72 6.52
N PRO A 37 8.87 -2.05 5.31
CA PRO A 37 9.16 -3.42 4.92
C PRO A 37 10.49 -3.96 5.49
N TYR A 38 11.37 -3.10 6.00
CA TYR A 38 12.74 -3.45 6.36
C TYR A 38 12.88 -4.61 7.36
N PRO A 39 12.11 -4.69 8.45
CA PRO A 39 12.22 -5.80 9.39
C PRO A 39 11.95 -7.16 8.74
N ILE A 40 11.00 -7.22 7.81
CA ILE A 40 10.64 -8.44 7.08
C ILE A 40 11.71 -8.77 6.04
N VAL A 41 12.21 -7.76 5.33
CA VAL A 41 13.30 -7.92 4.36
C VAL A 41 14.57 -8.46 5.03
N GLU A 42 14.93 -7.96 6.22
CA GLU A 42 16.06 -8.46 6.98
C GLU A 42 15.83 -9.90 7.48
N LYS A 43 14.65 -10.21 8.00
CA LYS A 43 14.29 -11.56 8.42
C LYS A 43 14.32 -12.55 7.25
N ARG A 44 13.83 -12.13 6.07
CA ARG A 44 13.91 -12.91 4.83
C ARG A 44 15.34 -13.27 4.47
N LYS A 45 16.29 -12.30 4.56
CA LYS A 45 17.71 -12.54 4.31
C LYS A 45 18.32 -13.52 5.32
N GLN A 46 18.02 -13.33 6.62
CA GLN A 46 18.49 -14.23 7.68
C GLN A 46 18.01 -15.68 7.48
N LEU A 47 16.80 -15.87 6.96
CA LEU A 47 16.22 -17.16 6.66
C LEU A 47 16.65 -17.71 5.30
N ASN A 48 17.44 -16.96 4.53
CA ASN A 48 17.86 -17.30 3.15
C ASN A 48 16.72 -17.74 2.24
N LEU A 49 15.55 -17.03 2.33
CA LEU A 49 14.38 -17.39 1.54
C LEU A 49 14.62 -17.10 0.05
N ASP A 50 14.42 -18.12 -0.78
CA ASP A 50 14.42 -17.97 -2.24
C ASP A 50 13.02 -17.46 -2.67
N MET A 51 12.96 -16.20 -3.10
CA MET A 51 11.72 -15.56 -3.58
C MET A 51 11.23 -16.10 -4.93
N ASN A 52 12.05 -16.90 -5.64
CA ASN A 52 11.66 -17.57 -6.87
C ASN A 52 11.08 -18.97 -6.61
N SER A 53 11.15 -19.46 -5.38
CA SER A 53 10.50 -20.68 -4.93
C SER A 53 9.12 -20.36 -4.33
N LYS A 54 8.16 -21.29 -4.49
CA LYS A 54 6.82 -21.14 -3.92
C LYS A 54 6.87 -21.04 -2.39
N GLU A 55 7.64 -21.93 -1.76
CA GLU A 55 7.80 -21.96 -0.30
C GLU A 55 8.40 -20.66 0.25
N GLY A 56 9.47 -20.17 -0.35
CA GLY A 56 10.12 -18.93 0.08
C GLY A 56 9.19 -17.73 -0.07
N PHE A 57 8.44 -17.67 -1.16
CA PHE A 57 7.43 -16.64 -1.39
C PHE A 57 6.30 -16.70 -0.34
N ILE A 58 5.73 -17.89 -0.08
CA ILE A 58 4.66 -18.09 0.91
C ILE A 58 5.11 -17.64 2.29
N ILE A 59 6.29 -18.07 2.75
CA ILE A 59 6.82 -17.66 4.06
C ILE A 59 6.99 -16.15 4.14
N ASN A 60 7.51 -15.52 3.08
CA ASN A 60 7.68 -14.07 3.02
C ASN A 60 6.34 -13.33 3.10
N GLN A 61 5.34 -13.77 2.32
CA GLN A 61 4.03 -13.11 2.32
C GLN A 61 3.29 -13.31 3.64
N LYS A 62 3.40 -14.48 4.26
CA LYS A 62 2.88 -14.72 5.60
C LYS A 62 3.42 -13.71 6.62
N MET A 63 4.73 -13.44 6.61
CA MET A 63 5.34 -12.44 7.48
C MET A 63 4.77 -11.02 7.23
N PHE A 64 4.56 -10.63 5.96
CA PHE A 64 3.97 -9.33 5.62
C PHE A 64 2.51 -9.24 6.08
N ILE A 65 1.71 -10.28 5.83
CA ILE A 65 0.30 -10.35 6.24
C ILE A 65 0.18 -10.26 7.76
N GLU A 66 0.95 -11.07 8.51
CA GLU A 66 0.93 -11.07 9.97
C GLU A 66 1.34 -9.70 10.55
N ALA A 67 2.39 -9.08 10.00
CA ALA A 67 2.84 -7.77 10.44
C ALA A 67 1.77 -6.69 10.20
N LYS A 68 1.17 -6.66 9.01
CA LYS A 68 0.13 -5.68 8.66
C LYS A 68 -1.15 -5.89 9.47
N THR A 69 -1.59 -7.13 9.67
CA THR A 69 -2.74 -7.46 10.50
C THR A 69 -2.53 -6.97 11.93
N LYS A 70 -1.34 -7.24 12.51
CA LYS A 70 -0.99 -6.77 13.85
C LYS A 70 -0.93 -5.24 13.94
N GLU A 71 -0.33 -4.58 12.95
CA GLU A 71 -0.27 -3.13 12.87
C GLU A 71 -1.67 -2.52 12.85
N PHE A 72 -2.55 -3.04 12.01
CA PHE A 72 -3.94 -2.61 11.90
C PHE A 72 -4.76 -2.82 13.18
N GLN A 73 -4.57 -3.97 13.87
CA GLN A 73 -5.27 -4.28 15.12
C GLN A 73 -4.84 -3.40 16.30
N ASN A 74 -3.63 -2.83 16.23
CA ASN A 74 -3.07 -1.97 17.28
C ASN A 74 -3.42 -0.48 17.10
N VAL A 75 -4.21 -0.10 16.09
CA VAL A 75 -4.69 1.27 15.88
C VAL A 75 -5.53 1.72 17.07
N LYS A 76 -5.21 2.92 17.61
CA LYS A 76 -5.90 3.51 18.77
C LYS A 76 -6.56 4.85 18.48
N ASP A 77 -6.10 5.55 17.44
CA ASP A 77 -6.60 6.87 17.07
C ASP A 77 -7.95 6.76 16.37
N SER A 78 -8.76 7.81 16.47
CA SER A 78 -10.10 7.86 15.85
C SER A 78 -10.05 7.92 14.33
N VAL A 79 -9.02 8.55 13.77
CA VAL A 79 -8.71 8.59 12.34
C VAL A 79 -7.25 8.22 12.15
N ILE A 80 -6.98 7.27 11.27
CA ILE A 80 -5.62 6.81 10.99
C ILE A 80 -5.40 6.71 9.49
N ILE A 81 -4.22 7.12 9.04
CA ILE A 81 -3.80 7.06 7.64
C ILE A 81 -2.68 6.02 7.51
N PHE A 82 -2.85 5.07 6.61
CA PHE A 82 -1.79 4.14 6.21
C PHE A 82 -1.12 4.63 4.92
N ASP A 83 0.19 4.83 4.94
CA ASP A 83 1.00 4.87 3.71
C ASP A 83 1.17 3.43 3.23
N ARG A 84 0.27 2.95 2.39
CA ARG A 84 -0.03 1.57 1.99
C ARG A 84 -0.75 0.76 3.07
N GLY A 85 -2.01 0.47 2.82
CA GLY A 85 -2.88 -0.32 3.70
C GLY A 85 -2.78 -1.83 3.52
N PRO A 86 -3.66 -2.56 4.20
CA PRO A 86 -3.76 -4.02 4.08
C PRO A 86 -4.01 -4.50 2.65
N GLU A 87 -4.76 -3.73 1.86
CA GLU A 87 -5.10 -4.04 0.47
C GLU A 87 -3.85 -4.14 -0.42
N ASP A 88 -2.81 -3.33 -0.17
CA ASP A 88 -1.54 -3.41 -0.90
C ASP A 88 -0.85 -4.76 -0.69
N ILE A 89 -0.83 -5.25 0.54
CA ILE A 89 -0.26 -6.55 0.88
C ILE A 89 -1.02 -7.67 0.18
N GLU A 90 -2.37 -7.63 0.20
CA GLU A 90 -3.18 -8.62 -0.48
C GLU A 90 -2.95 -8.61 -1.99
N PHE A 91 -2.96 -7.42 -2.60
CA PHE A 91 -2.73 -7.29 -4.04
C PHE A 91 -1.41 -7.93 -4.46
N TYR A 92 -0.30 -7.56 -3.83
CA TYR A 92 1.01 -8.13 -4.17
C TYR A 92 1.11 -9.62 -3.84
N THR A 93 0.45 -10.09 -2.80
CA THR A 93 0.39 -11.53 -2.47
C THR A 93 -0.24 -12.33 -3.60
N LEU A 94 -1.32 -11.83 -4.18
CA LEU A 94 -2.09 -12.55 -5.21
C LEU A 94 -1.49 -12.38 -6.62
N PHE A 95 -0.98 -11.20 -6.96
CA PHE A 95 -0.62 -10.87 -8.35
C PHE A 95 0.89 -10.93 -8.65
N TYR A 96 1.76 -10.83 -7.64
CA TYR A 96 3.20 -10.87 -7.87
C TYR A 96 3.69 -12.19 -8.50
N PRO A 97 3.17 -13.38 -8.16
CA PRO A 97 3.55 -14.62 -8.84
C PRO A 97 3.39 -14.55 -10.36
N THR A 98 2.25 -14.06 -10.83
CA THR A 98 2.00 -13.89 -12.27
C THR A 98 3.01 -12.95 -12.93
N LEU A 99 3.39 -11.87 -12.22
CA LEU A 99 4.41 -10.92 -12.71
C LEU A 99 5.76 -11.59 -12.99
N ILE A 100 6.14 -12.55 -12.16
CA ILE A 100 7.39 -13.32 -12.31
C ILE A 100 7.21 -14.63 -13.11
N GLY A 101 6.09 -14.79 -13.81
CA GLY A 101 5.80 -15.94 -14.66
C GLY A 101 5.52 -17.22 -13.90
N LYS A 102 4.94 -17.13 -12.70
CA LYS A 102 4.59 -18.29 -11.87
C LYS A 102 3.07 -18.44 -11.75
N GLU A 103 2.58 -19.65 -11.87
CA GLU A 103 1.18 -20.03 -11.73
C GLU A 103 0.96 -20.73 -10.37
N TRP A 104 1.27 -20.02 -9.27
CA TRP A 104 1.08 -20.53 -7.92
C TRP A 104 -0.31 -20.17 -7.40
N ASP A 105 -1.03 -21.14 -6.89
CA ASP A 105 -2.27 -20.92 -6.14
C ASP A 105 -1.95 -20.44 -4.71
N ILE A 106 -1.61 -19.16 -4.61
CA ILE A 106 -1.25 -18.54 -3.32
C ILE A 106 -2.49 -18.29 -2.46
N GLU A 107 -3.64 -18.06 -3.08
CA GLU A 107 -4.88 -17.82 -2.33
C GLU A 107 -5.27 -19.03 -1.49
N THR A 108 -5.17 -20.23 -2.02
CA THR A 108 -5.40 -21.46 -1.28
C THR A 108 -4.34 -21.69 -0.21
N GLU A 109 -3.07 -21.48 -0.52
CA GLU A 109 -1.95 -21.70 0.40
C GLU A 109 -1.95 -20.76 1.61
N LEU A 110 -2.41 -19.52 1.44
CA LEU A 110 -2.46 -18.48 2.49
C LEU A 110 -3.90 -18.13 2.89
N LYS A 111 -4.85 -19.07 2.71
CA LYS A 111 -6.27 -18.83 2.94
C LYS A 111 -6.56 -18.24 4.32
N ASP A 112 -5.99 -18.80 5.36
CA ASP A 112 -6.26 -18.39 6.75
C ASP A 112 -5.62 -17.02 7.06
N GLU A 113 -4.43 -16.76 6.53
CA GLU A 113 -3.74 -15.47 6.67
C GLU A 113 -4.47 -14.38 5.89
N LEU A 114 -4.87 -14.65 4.64
CA LEU A 114 -5.64 -13.73 3.82
C LEU A 114 -7.01 -13.44 4.43
N TYR A 115 -7.67 -14.43 5.01
CA TYR A 115 -8.92 -14.21 5.74
C TYR A 115 -8.74 -13.17 6.85
N LYS A 116 -7.72 -13.33 7.71
CA LYS A 116 -7.42 -12.38 8.78
C LYS A 116 -7.06 -10.98 8.25
N LEU A 117 -6.31 -10.91 7.15
CA LEU A 117 -5.97 -9.64 6.52
C LEU A 117 -7.22 -8.93 5.96
N ARG A 118 -8.15 -9.70 5.38
CA ARG A 118 -9.42 -9.21 4.84
C ARG A 118 -10.35 -8.64 5.91
N GLU A 119 -10.21 -9.05 7.17
CA GLU A 119 -10.88 -8.41 8.32
C GLU A 119 -10.31 -7.02 8.65
N CYS A 120 -9.14 -6.69 8.08
CA CYS A 120 -8.41 -5.45 8.27
C CYS A 120 -8.60 -4.47 7.09
N ARG A 121 -9.82 -4.31 6.57
CA ARG A 121 -10.08 -3.39 5.44
C ARG A 121 -10.06 -1.93 5.86
N SER A 122 -9.56 -1.09 4.95
CA SER A 122 -9.67 0.36 5.05
C SER A 122 -11.11 0.81 4.84
N ASP A 123 -11.56 1.82 5.60
CA ASP A 123 -12.88 2.43 5.43
C ASP A 123 -12.94 3.30 4.18
N ALA A 124 -11.79 3.84 3.76
CA ALA A 124 -11.63 4.56 2.51
C ALA A 124 -10.21 4.39 1.95
N ILE A 125 -10.09 4.44 0.64
CA ILE A 125 -8.83 4.37 -0.07
C ILE A 125 -8.67 5.60 -0.97
N PHE A 126 -7.58 6.33 -0.80
CA PHE A 126 -7.14 7.36 -1.74
C PHE A 126 -6.11 6.77 -2.68
N TYR A 127 -6.51 6.56 -3.92
CA TYR A 127 -5.60 6.08 -4.96
C TYR A 127 -5.02 7.27 -5.73
N LEU A 128 -3.74 7.55 -5.51
CA LEU A 128 -3.02 8.61 -6.20
C LEU A 128 -2.64 8.15 -7.61
N ASP A 129 -3.45 8.55 -8.57
CA ASP A 129 -3.26 8.21 -9.96
C ASP A 129 -2.27 9.18 -10.63
N VAL A 130 -1.39 8.62 -11.44
CA VAL A 130 -0.33 9.37 -12.12
C VAL A 130 0.03 8.68 -13.44
N THR A 131 0.19 9.44 -14.50
CA THR A 131 0.59 8.92 -15.81
C THR A 131 1.98 8.30 -15.77
N LYS A 132 2.22 7.32 -16.63
CA LYS A 132 3.51 6.66 -16.79
C LYS A 132 4.64 7.67 -16.96
N LYS A 133 4.45 8.66 -17.83
CA LYS A 133 5.44 9.73 -18.08
C LYS A 133 5.83 10.43 -16.77
N ASN A 134 4.84 10.94 -16.03
CA ASN A 134 5.09 11.71 -14.82
C ASN A 134 5.70 10.84 -13.69
N VAL A 135 5.35 9.53 -13.63
CA VAL A 135 6.01 8.60 -12.71
C VAL A 135 7.50 8.47 -13.01
N TYR A 136 7.88 8.34 -14.29
CA TYR A 136 9.29 8.26 -14.69
C TYR A 136 10.03 9.57 -14.40
N ASP A 137 9.43 10.72 -14.70
CA ASP A 137 10.01 12.03 -14.41
C ASP A 137 10.24 12.21 -12.90
N ARG A 138 9.25 11.86 -12.08
CA ARG A 138 9.36 11.89 -10.60
C ARG A 138 10.41 10.91 -10.08
N LYS A 139 10.48 9.69 -10.62
CA LYS A 139 11.50 8.70 -10.28
C LYS A 139 12.91 9.20 -10.55
N ASN A 140 13.14 9.79 -11.73
CA ASN A 140 14.44 10.27 -12.16
C ASN A 140 14.92 11.48 -11.34
N ASN A 141 14.00 12.29 -10.85
CA ASN A 141 14.29 13.45 -10.00
C ASN A 141 14.48 13.07 -8.51
N ASP A 142 14.00 11.90 -8.09
CA ASP A 142 14.14 11.42 -6.70
C ASP A 142 15.43 10.63 -6.51
N ARG A 143 16.47 11.33 -6.03
CA ARG A 143 17.78 10.71 -5.71
C ARG A 143 17.84 10.06 -4.33
N THR A 144 16.75 10.10 -3.54
CA THR A 144 16.74 9.65 -2.15
C THR A 144 16.43 8.17 -1.98
N ARG A 145 15.92 7.49 -3.02
CA ARG A 145 15.43 6.11 -2.94
C ARG A 145 15.99 5.23 -4.07
N ASN A 146 16.53 4.07 -3.70
CA ASN A 146 16.80 3.01 -4.66
C ASN A 146 15.48 2.29 -5.00
N ARG A 147 15.14 2.25 -6.29
CA ARG A 147 13.90 1.65 -6.81
C ARG A 147 14.23 0.52 -7.80
N SER A 148 15.04 -0.44 -7.37
CA SER A 148 15.50 -1.56 -8.23
C SER A 148 14.35 -2.38 -8.84
N THR A 149 13.20 -2.48 -8.16
CA THR A 149 12.02 -3.25 -8.62
C THR A 149 10.96 -2.39 -9.30
N PHE A 150 11.29 -1.14 -9.67
CA PHE A 150 10.31 -0.19 -10.22
C PHE A 150 9.67 -0.70 -11.52
N GLU A 151 10.49 -1.13 -12.49
CA GLU A 151 10.01 -1.56 -13.81
C GLU A 151 9.11 -2.80 -13.71
N GLU A 152 9.45 -3.73 -12.81
CA GLU A 152 8.66 -4.93 -12.58
C GLU A 152 7.30 -4.56 -11.98
N LYS A 153 7.29 -3.83 -10.88
CA LYS A 153 6.06 -3.43 -10.20
C LYS A 153 5.18 -2.51 -11.07
N PHE A 154 5.81 -1.69 -11.90
CA PHE A 154 5.07 -0.80 -12.79
C PHE A 154 4.21 -1.57 -13.83
N LYS A 155 4.58 -2.79 -14.18
CA LYS A 155 3.77 -3.64 -15.07
C LYS A 155 2.41 -4.03 -14.48
N LEU A 156 2.27 -3.97 -13.14
CA LEU A 156 1.02 -4.29 -12.44
C LEU A 156 0.08 -3.09 -12.25
N VAL A 157 0.49 -1.87 -12.61
CA VAL A 157 -0.27 -0.65 -12.27
C VAL A 157 -1.71 -0.68 -12.82
N GLU A 158 -1.92 -1.12 -14.06
CA GLU A 158 -3.27 -1.19 -14.61
C GLU A 158 -4.11 -2.31 -13.96
N THR A 159 -3.50 -3.46 -13.67
CA THR A 159 -4.13 -4.54 -12.92
C THR A 159 -4.47 -4.09 -11.49
N GLU A 160 -3.57 -3.34 -10.85
CA GLU A 160 -3.76 -2.77 -9.53
C GLU A 160 -4.95 -1.80 -9.53
N LYS A 161 -5.02 -0.87 -10.46
CA LYS A 161 -6.16 0.06 -10.59
C LYS A 161 -7.49 -0.67 -10.74
N GLU A 162 -7.54 -1.67 -11.61
CA GLU A 162 -8.77 -2.44 -11.82
C GLU A 162 -9.17 -3.21 -10.57
N TRP A 163 -8.20 -3.83 -9.89
CA TRP A 163 -8.45 -4.57 -8.66
C TRP A 163 -8.97 -3.68 -7.52
N TYR A 164 -8.48 -2.42 -7.40
CA TYR A 164 -8.93 -1.47 -6.38
C TYR A 164 -10.38 -1.03 -6.55
N LYS A 165 -11.00 -1.16 -7.72
CA LYS A 165 -12.41 -0.77 -7.96
C LYS A 165 -13.42 -1.51 -7.10
N GLN A 166 -13.06 -2.65 -6.53
CA GLN A 166 -13.92 -3.42 -5.61
C GLN A 166 -14.03 -2.81 -4.21
N PHE A 167 -13.23 -1.79 -3.89
CA PHE A 167 -13.17 -1.14 -2.58
C PHE A 167 -13.76 0.27 -2.62
N PRO A 168 -14.01 0.90 -1.44
CA PRO A 168 -14.41 2.31 -1.37
C PRO A 168 -13.23 3.23 -1.74
N VAL A 169 -12.88 3.29 -3.03
CA VAL A 169 -11.73 4.01 -3.56
C VAL A 169 -12.11 5.35 -4.16
N THR A 170 -11.34 6.39 -3.83
CA THR A 170 -11.33 7.70 -4.49
C THR A 170 -10.06 7.82 -5.31
N TYR A 171 -10.19 7.88 -6.63
CA TYR A 171 -9.06 8.14 -7.52
C TYR A 171 -8.78 9.62 -7.61
N VAL A 172 -7.54 10.01 -7.35
CA VAL A 172 -7.09 11.41 -7.41
C VAL A 172 -6.02 11.55 -8.47
N ASP A 173 -6.31 12.29 -9.55
CA ASP A 173 -5.32 12.62 -10.56
C ASP A 173 -4.28 13.58 -9.99
N THR A 174 -3.05 13.09 -9.85
CA THR A 174 -1.93 13.88 -9.30
C THR A 174 -0.98 14.40 -10.38
N ASN A 175 -1.34 14.31 -11.64
CA ASN A 175 -0.45 14.73 -12.75
C ASN A 175 -0.13 16.22 -12.73
N THR A 176 -1.08 17.04 -12.35
CA THR A 176 -0.98 18.50 -12.33
C THR A 176 -1.05 19.12 -10.95
N LEU A 177 -1.44 18.33 -9.93
CA LEU A 177 -1.56 18.83 -8.57
C LEU A 177 -0.19 19.04 -7.92
N THR A 178 0.00 20.18 -7.31
CA THR A 178 1.06 20.41 -6.34
C THR A 178 0.78 19.64 -5.05
N VAL A 179 1.80 19.51 -4.20
CA VAL A 179 1.63 18.84 -2.90
C VAL A 179 0.65 19.61 -2.01
N ASP A 180 0.66 20.95 -2.07
CA ASP A 180 -0.25 21.79 -1.28
C ASP A 180 -1.71 21.65 -1.74
N GLU A 181 -1.96 21.58 -3.05
CA GLU A 181 -3.29 21.32 -3.59
C GLU A 181 -3.81 19.92 -3.23
N LEU A 182 -2.94 18.92 -3.28
CA LEU A 182 -3.29 17.55 -2.89
C LEU A 182 -3.62 17.45 -1.40
N GLU A 183 -2.85 18.12 -0.54
CA GLU A 183 -3.13 18.23 0.90
C GLU A 183 -4.49 18.92 1.13
N ALA A 184 -4.73 20.07 0.50
CA ALA A 184 -5.98 20.82 0.62
C ALA A 184 -7.19 19.98 0.16
N TYR A 185 -7.04 19.24 -0.95
CA TYR A 185 -8.06 18.32 -1.44
C TYR A 185 -8.39 17.24 -0.41
N PHE A 186 -7.38 16.59 0.16
CA PHE A 186 -7.56 15.55 1.17
C PHE A 186 -8.22 16.09 2.44
N MET A 187 -7.77 17.24 2.95
CA MET A 187 -8.35 17.88 4.13
C MET A 187 -9.80 18.32 3.90
N GLY A 188 -10.12 18.80 2.70
CA GLY A 188 -11.50 19.12 2.29
C GLY A 188 -12.38 17.88 2.32
N TRP A 189 -11.89 16.76 1.76
CA TRP A 189 -12.58 15.49 1.78
C TRP A 189 -12.83 14.96 3.20
N LEU A 190 -11.85 15.05 4.12
CA LEU A 190 -12.06 14.68 5.53
C LEU A 190 -13.18 15.49 6.16
N LYS A 191 -13.16 16.81 5.95
CA LYS A 191 -14.19 17.71 6.47
C LYS A 191 -15.61 17.36 5.94
N GLU A 192 -15.72 17.01 4.67
CA GLU A 192 -16.99 16.56 4.08
C GLU A 192 -17.49 15.26 4.70
N LYS A 193 -16.59 14.39 5.15
CA LYS A 193 -16.91 13.14 5.87
C LYS A 193 -17.21 13.36 7.35
N GLY A 194 -16.98 14.55 7.89
CA GLY A 194 -17.14 14.84 9.31
C GLY A 194 -16.02 14.22 10.18
N LEU A 195 -14.84 14.05 9.61
CA LEU A 195 -13.67 13.46 10.23
C LEU A 195 -12.65 14.53 10.65
#